data_66534ac858b6c2e5783fac6538dd7a3c
#
_entry.id   66534ac858b6c2e5783fac6538dd7a3c
#
_cell.length_a   1.000
_cell.length_b   1.000
_cell.length_c   1.000
_cell.angle_alpha   90.00
_cell.angle_beta   90.00
_cell.angle_gamma   90.00
#
_symmetry.space_group_name_H-M   'P 1'
#
loop_
_entity.id
_entity.type
_entity.pdbx_description
1 polymer ?
#
loop_
_entity_poly.entity_id
_entity_poly.type
_entity_poly.pdbx_seq_one_letter_code
_entity_poly.pdbx_strand_id
1 'polypeptide(L)'
;MRAVLQQNAVKGTRSSRRRCRELQQRLSGKESRYQRQINHEISKAIVTRAQEIPAKIALEDLTGIREGVNKKASKNQRRRVNGWAFYQLKEFLTYKALQAGIPLVLVDPAHTSQTCHVCGERGIRNGKSFKCPSCGWSGDADFNGAKNIAFLGRYVDRPGGSEGVNQVSR
;
A
#
# COMPACT_ATOMS: atom_id res chain seq x y z
N MET A 1 14.20 11.04 -18.51
CA MET A 1 13.86 10.35 -19.79
C MET A 1 12.36 10.35 -20.08
N ARG A 2 11.48 9.81 -19.22
CA ARG A 2 10.02 9.71 -19.49
C ARG A 2 9.33 11.05 -19.76
N ALA A 3 9.66 12.11 -19.01
CA ALA A 3 9.10 13.45 -19.20
C ALA A 3 9.45 14.05 -20.59
N VAL A 4 10.69 13.87 -21.02
CA VAL A 4 11.16 14.32 -22.34
C VAL A 4 10.45 13.57 -23.47
N LEU A 5 10.28 12.26 -23.34
CA LEU A 5 9.51 11.46 -24.31
C LEU A 5 8.04 11.91 -24.38
N GLN A 6 7.45 12.28 -23.23
CA GLN A 6 6.07 12.79 -23.19
C GLN A 6 5.93 14.13 -23.94
N GLN A 7 6.88 15.06 -23.74
CA GLN A 7 6.88 16.34 -24.46
C GLN A 7 7.05 16.15 -25.95
N ASN A 8 8.01 15.32 -26.38
CA ASN A 8 8.30 15.05 -27.79
C ASN A 8 7.18 14.25 -28.48
N ALA A 9 6.42 13.44 -27.73
CA ALA A 9 5.25 12.75 -28.25
C ALA A 9 4.09 13.69 -28.60
N VAL A 10 4.13 14.94 -28.13
CA VAL A 10 3.11 15.97 -28.41
C VAL A 10 3.62 17.00 -29.45
N LYS A 11 4.85 17.48 -29.27
CA LYS A 11 5.38 18.66 -30.02
C LYS A 11 6.22 18.31 -31.26
N GLY A 12 6.59 17.05 -31.48
CA GLY A 12 7.47 16.67 -32.59
C GLY A 12 6.76 16.47 -33.95
N THR A 13 7.53 16.14 -34.99
CA THR A 13 7.02 15.68 -36.29
C THR A 13 6.19 14.39 -36.14
N ARG A 14 5.40 14.01 -37.14
CA ARG A 14 4.58 12.79 -37.13
C ARG A 14 5.40 11.54 -36.82
N SER A 15 6.59 11.39 -37.43
CA SER A 15 7.48 10.24 -37.19
C SER A 15 8.12 10.26 -35.82
N SER A 16 8.59 11.42 -35.33
CA SER A 16 9.16 11.53 -33.99
C SER A 16 8.12 11.29 -32.90
N ARG A 17 6.89 11.77 -33.07
CA ARG A 17 5.77 11.49 -32.16
C ARG A 17 5.45 10.00 -32.09
N ARG A 18 5.41 9.31 -33.22
CA ARG A 18 5.20 7.85 -33.27
C ARG A 18 6.31 7.12 -32.53
N ARG A 19 7.58 7.41 -32.82
CA ARG A 19 8.75 6.79 -32.16
C ARG A 19 8.74 7.03 -30.65
N CYS A 20 8.40 8.25 -30.20
CA CYS A 20 8.33 8.55 -28.77
C CYS A 20 7.22 7.74 -28.06
N ARG A 21 6.06 7.54 -28.71
CA ARG A 21 4.99 6.70 -28.16
C ARG A 21 5.40 5.22 -28.05
N GLU A 22 6.05 4.68 -29.07
CA GLU A 22 6.56 3.31 -29.07
C GLU A 22 7.60 3.09 -27.94
N LEU A 23 8.51 4.05 -27.74
CA LEU A 23 9.46 4.02 -26.64
C LEU A 23 8.78 4.11 -25.28
N GLN A 24 7.74 4.95 -25.14
CA GLN A 24 6.96 5.04 -23.92
C GLN A 24 6.24 3.73 -23.58
N GLN A 25 5.66 3.06 -24.58
CA GLN A 25 5.02 1.75 -24.40
C GLN A 25 6.01 0.69 -23.96
N ARG A 26 7.19 0.63 -24.57
CA ARG A 26 8.27 -0.31 -24.17
C ARG A 26 8.73 -0.05 -22.75
N LEU A 27 8.93 1.21 -22.35
CA LEU A 27 9.31 1.57 -20.98
C LEU A 27 8.23 1.20 -19.98
N SER A 28 6.96 1.50 -20.29
CA SER A 28 5.83 1.13 -19.44
C SER A 28 5.72 -0.39 -19.26
N GLY A 29 5.92 -1.16 -20.32
CA GLY A 29 5.95 -2.62 -20.24
C GLY A 29 7.11 -3.17 -19.37
N LYS A 30 8.29 -2.55 -19.46
CA LYS A 30 9.42 -2.92 -18.59
C LYS A 30 9.15 -2.61 -17.12
N GLU A 31 8.63 -1.41 -16.83
CA GLU A 31 8.27 -0.99 -15.47
C GLU A 31 7.22 -1.92 -14.86
N SER A 32 6.17 -2.28 -15.62
CA SER A 32 5.13 -3.18 -15.16
C SER A 32 5.66 -4.59 -14.85
N ARG A 33 6.51 -5.15 -15.71
CA ARG A 33 7.12 -6.47 -15.45
C ARG A 33 8.03 -6.44 -14.22
N TYR A 34 8.86 -5.40 -14.09
CA TYR A 34 9.72 -5.22 -12.94
C TYR A 34 8.91 -5.11 -11.64
N GLN A 35 7.86 -4.28 -11.64
CA GLN A 35 6.98 -4.12 -10.48
C GLN A 35 6.28 -5.43 -10.10
N ARG A 36 5.83 -6.20 -11.11
CA ARG A 36 5.25 -7.52 -10.87
C ARG A 36 6.27 -8.48 -10.22
N GLN A 37 7.51 -8.49 -10.71
CA GLN A 37 8.58 -9.31 -10.14
C GLN A 37 8.84 -8.94 -8.68
N ILE A 38 8.99 -7.65 -8.38
CA ILE A 38 9.19 -7.17 -7.00
C ILE A 38 8.01 -7.57 -6.10
N ASN A 39 6.77 -7.43 -6.57
CA ASN A 39 5.59 -7.86 -5.79
C ASN A 39 5.58 -9.37 -5.54
N HIS A 40 6.06 -10.18 -6.50
CA HIS A 40 6.22 -11.62 -6.29
C HIS A 40 7.26 -11.94 -5.20
N GLU A 41 8.39 -11.24 -5.19
CA GLU A 41 9.46 -11.40 -4.21
C GLU A 41 9.01 -10.97 -2.82
N ILE A 42 8.41 -9.76 -2.71
CA ILE A 42 7.88 -9.25 -1.44
C ILE A 42 6.82 -10.19 -0.87
N SER A 43 5.84 -10.59 -1.68
CA SER A 43 4.77 -11.47 -1.21
C SER A 43 5.30 -12.86 -0.80
N LYS A 44 6.30 -13.40 -1.48
CA LYS A 44 6.97 -14.64 -1.10
C LYS A 44 7.66 -14.49 0.26
N ALA A 45 8.47 -13.44 0.42
CA ALA A 45 9.21 -13.20 1.65
C ALA A 45 8.27 -13.04 2.88
N ILE A 46 7.17 -12.30 2.71
CA ILE A 46 6.18 -12.11 3.79
C ILE A 46 5.53 -13.45 4.18
N VAL A 47 5.09 -14.24 3.20
CA VAL A 47 4.44 -15.53 3.46
C VAL A 47 5.41 -16.52 4.08
N THR A 48 6.65 -16.62 3.56
CA THR A 48 7.69 -17.47 4.17
C THR A 48 7.95 -17.08 5.63
N ARG A 49 8.06 -15.78 5.90
CA ARG A 49 8.26 -15.30 7.29
C ARG A 49 7.07 -15.63 8.20
N ALA A 50 5.84 -15.53 7.69
CA ALA A 50 4.64 -15.88 8.44
C ALA A 50 4.51 -17.39 8.71
N GLN A 51 5.11 -18.26 7.88
CA GLN A 51 5.22 -19.70 8.13
C GLN A 51 6.22 -20.05 9.25
N GLU A 52 7.36 -19.34 9.28
CA GLU A 52 8.40 -19.53 10.30
C GLU A 52 7.91 -19.12 11.70
N ILE A 53 7.08 -18.11 11.77
CA ILE A 53 6.47 -17.60 12.98
C ILE A 53 4.97 -17.76 12.84
N PRO A 54 4.29 -18.74 13.48
CA PRO A 54 2.85 -18.92 13.32
C PRO A 54 2.09 -17.63 13.55
N ALA A 55 1.75 -16.92 12.47
CA ALA A 55 1.19 -15.58 12.50
C ALA A 55 0.16 -15.36 11.40
N LYS A 56 -0.83 -14.51 11.66
CA LYS A 56 -1.74 -13.97 10.62
C LYS A 56 -1.02 -12.87 9.84
N ILE A 57 -1.40 -12.69 8.58
CA ILE A 57 -1.01 -11.51 7.78
C ILE A 57 -2.15 -10.51 7.83
N ALA A 58 -1.90 -9.31 8.36
CA ALA A 58 -2.87 -8.23 8.39
C ALA A 58 -2.53 -7.19 7.32
N LEU A 59 -3.51 -6.80 6.52
CA LEU A 59 -3.40 -5.75 5.50
C LEU A 59 -4.48 -4.70 5.69
N GLU A 60 -4.19 -3.46 5.33
CA GLU A 60 -5.21 -2.42 5.22
C GLU A 60 -6.20 -2.73 4.08
N ASP A 61 -7.49 -2.54 4.33
CA ASP A 61 -8.49 -2.56 3.29
C ASP A 61 -8.52 -1.22 2.54
N LEU A 62 -7.78 -1.16 1.45
CA LEU A 62 -7.72 0.00 0.57
C LEU A 62 -8.73 -0.07 -0.58
N THR A 63 -9.82 -0.83 -0.42
CA THR A 63 -10.91 -0.89 -1.39
C THR A 63 -11.51 0.52 -1.54
N GLY A 64 -11.68 0.99 -2.78
CA GLY A 64 -12.22 2.33 -3.05
C GLY A 64 -11.24 3.51 -2.91
N ILE A 65 -10.01 3.30 -2.43
CA ILE A 65 -9.04 4.40 -2.26
C ILE A 65 -8.79 5.18 -3.57
N ARG A 66 -8.82 4.49 -4.72
CA ARG A 66 -8.64 5.13 -6.03
C ARG A 66 -9.79 6.07 -6.38
N GLU A 67 -11.02 5.71 -6.04
CA GLU A 67 -12.21 6.53 -6.29
C GLU A 67 -12.20 7.78 -5.41
N GLY A 68 -11.88 7.63 -4.13
CA GLY A 68 -11.74 8.74 -3.20
C GLY A 68 -10.66 9.73 -3.61
N VAL A 69 -9.49 9.25 -4.03
CA VAL A 69 -8.38 10.07 -4.51
C VAL A 69 -8.70 10.73 -5.84
N ASN A 70 -9.37 10.03 -6.78
CA ASN A 70 -9.71 10.60 -8.08
C ASN A 70 -10.69 11.77 -7.99
N LYS A 71 -11.54 11.81 -6.97
CA LYS A 71 -12.50 12.91 -6.75
C LYS A 71 -11.87 14.18 -6.18
N LYS A 72 -10.85 14.06 -5.32
CA LYS A 72 -10.33 15.18 -4.49
C LYS A 72 -8.86 15.53 -4.75
N ALA A 73 -8.08 14.68 -5.41
CA ALA A 73 -6.65 14.82 -5.51
C ALA A 73 -6.15 15.54 -6.76
N SER A 74 -4.97 16.15 -6.68
CA SER A 74 -4.27 16.73 -7.82
C SER A 74 -3.89 15.67 -8.85
N LYS A 75 -3.61 16.08 -10.10
CA LYS A 75 -3.19 15.19 -11.20
C LYS A 75 -1.97 14.33 -10.82
N ASN A 76 -1.03 14.89 -10.08
CA ASN A 76 0.17 14.16 -9.65
C ASN A 76 -0.15 13.11 -8.58
N GLN A 77 -1.02 13.41 -7.62
CA GLN A 77 -1.48 12.46 -6.61
C GLN A 77 -2.25 11.30 -7.24
N ARG A 78 -3.18 11.60 -8.17
CA ARG A 78 -3.90 10.56 -8.93
C ARG A 78 -2.96 9.64 -9.70
N ARG A 79 -1.93 10.19 -10.36
CA ARG A 79 -0.92 9.36 -11.06
C ARG A 79 -0.16 8.44 -10.12
N ARG A 80 0.20 8.91 -8.92
CA ARG A 80 0.91 8.10 -7.91
C ARG A 80 0.05 6.95 -7.41
N VAL A 81 -1.20 7.22 -7.03
CA VAL A 81 -2.13 6.20 -6.51
C VAL A 81 -2.56 5.21 -7.58
N ASN A 82 -2.87 5.69 -8.80
CA ASN A 82 -3.26 4.81 -9.91
C ASN A 82 -2.11 3.96 -10.45
N GLY A 83 -0.86 4.43 -10.32
CA GLY A 83 0.34 3.68 -10.66
C GLY A 83 0.80 2.70 -9.57
N TRP A 84 0.18 2.76 -8.40
CA TRP A 84 0.56 1.91 -7.28
C TRP A 84 0.00 0.50 -7.44
N ALA A 85 0.90 -0.49 -7.46
CA ALA A 85 0.54 -1.89 -7.67
C ALA A 85 0.11 -2.60 -6.37
N PHE A 86 -0.51 -1.87 -5.42
CA PHE A 86 -0.99 -2.42 -4.16
C PHE A 86 -1.98 -3.57 -4.37
N TYR A 87 -2.93 -3.41 -5.30
CA TYR A 87 -3.89 -4.48 -5.60
C TYR A 87 -3.20 -5.77 -6.07
N GLN A 88 -2.18 -5.64 -6.91
CA GLN A 88 -1.40 -6.79 -7.36
C GLN A 88 -0.64 -7.45 -6.19
N LEU A 89 -0.06 -6.65 -5.28
CA LEU A 89 0.59 -7.18 -4.09
C LEU A 89 -0.42 -7.88 -3.16
N LYS A 90 -1.60 -7.28 -2.95
CA LYS A 90 -2.70 -7.89 -2.18
C LYS A 90 -3.12 -9.21 -2.79
N GLU A 91 -3.34 -9.29 -4.11
CA GLU A 91 -3.66 -10.54 -4.82
C GLU A 91 -2.57 -11.60 -4.61
N PHE A 92 -1.29 -11.22 -4.78
CA PHE A 92 -0.17 -12.15 -4.59
C PHE A 92 -0.05 -12.65 -3.15
N LEU A 93 -0.30 -11.81 -2.17
CA LEU A 93 -0.34 -12.21 -0.77
C LEU A 93 -1.52 -13.13 -0.50
N THR A 94 -2.71 -12.82 -1.03
CA THR A 94 -3.93 -13.59 -0.81
C THR A 94 -3.77 -15.04 -1.28
N TYR A 95 -3.38 -15.27 -2.55
CA TYR A 95 -3.27 -16.64 -3.03
C TYR A 95 -2.12 -17.42 -2.41
N LYS A 96 -0.97 -16.77 -2.15
CA LYS A 96 0.18 -17.43 -1.52
C LYS A 96 -0.07 -17.75 -0.05
N ALA A 97 -0.72 -16.86 0.69
CA ALA A 97 -1.13 -17.12 2.07
C ALA A 97 -2.12 -18.28 2.14
N LEU A 98 -3.10 -18.31 1.22
CA LEU A 98 -4.05 -19.43 1.11
C LEU A 98 -3.33 -20.75 0.83
N GLN A 99 -2.41 -20.80 -0.13
CA GLN A 99 -1.62 -22.00 -0.43
C GLN A 99 -0.75 -22.47 0.74
N ALA A 100 -0.29 -21.52 1.56
CA ALA A 100 0.54 -21.78 2.73
C ALA A 100 -0.28 -22.08 4.01
N GLY A 101 -1.61 -22.03 3.95
CA GLY A 101 -2.48 -22.20 5.13
C GLY A 101 -2.39 -21.05 6.13
N ILE A 102 -1.95 -19.86 5.71
CA ILE A 102 -1.78 -18.69 6.58
C ILE A 102 -3.02 -17.80 6.48
N PRO A 103 -3.68 -17.47 7.63
CA PRO A 103 -4.79 -16.54 7.63
C PRO A 103 -4.35 -15.14 7.19
N LEU A 104 -5.07 -14.56 6.23
CA LEU A 104 -4.91 -13.17 5.80
C LEU A 104 -6.17 -12.41 6.16
N VAL A 105 -6.03 -11.30 6.90
CA VAL A 105 -7.14 -10.48 7.36
C VAL A 105 -7.02 -9.05 6.84
N LEU A 106 -8.16 -8.42 6.57
CA LEU A 106 -8.23 -7.02 6.17
C LEU A 106 -8.66 -6.17 7.36
N VAL A 107 -7.99 -5.02 7.53
CA VAL A 107 -8.19 -4.08 8.62
C VAL A 107 -8.63 -2.74 8.06
N ASP A 108 -9.56 -2.07 8.72
CA ASP A 108 -9.96 -0.71 8.37
C ASP A 108 -8.73 0.25 8.48
N PRO A 109 -8.40 0.98 7.42
CA PRO A 109 -7.28 1.92 7.40
C PRO A 109 -7.52 3.18 8.25
N ALA A 110 -8.74 3.39 8.77
CA ALA A 110 -9.09 4.60 9.50
C ALA A 110 -8.15 4.83 10.69
N HIS A 111 -7.45 5.98 10.66
CA HIS A 111 -6.57 6.47 11.73
C HIS A 111 -5.34 5.63 12.07
N THR A 112 -5.07 4.51 11.40
CA THR A 112 -3.90 3.64 11.67
C THR A 112 -2.58 4.39 11.64
N SER A 113 -2.42 5.34 10.72
CA SER A 113 -1.21 6.16 10.59
C SER A 113 -1.12 7.36 11.54
N GLN A 114 -2.21 7.71 12.23
CA GLN A 114 -2.31 8.86 13.14
C GLN A 114 -2.35 8.46 14.61
N THR A 115 -2.58 7.20 14.91
CA THR A 115 -2.64 6.66 16.26
C THR A 115 -1.27 6.14 16.68
N CYS A 116 -0.86 6.42 17.91
CA CYS A 116 0.38 5.89 18.48
C CYS A 116 0.23 4.42 18.82
N HIS A 117 1.11 3.55 18.31
CA HIS A 117 1.06 2.11 18.59
C HIS A 117 1.41 1.74 20.04
N VAL A 118 1.99 2.69 20.82
CA VAL A 118 2.38 2.45 22.21
C VAL A 118 1.24 2.74 23.18
N CYS A 119 0.59 3.92 23.05
CA CYS A 119 -0.42 4.37 24.01
C CYS A 119 -1.84 4.46 23.44
N GLY A 120 -2.03 4.32 22.12
CA GLY A 120 -3.34 4.43 21.49
C GLY A 120 -3.83 5.86 21.25
N GLU A 121 -3.11 6.88 21.73
CA GLU A 121 -3.50 8.28 21.56
C GLU A 121 -3.10 8.83 20.18
N ARG A 122 -3.76 9.90 19.75
CA ARG A 122 -3.41 10.56 18.48
C ARG A 122 -2.07 11.26 18.58
N GLY A 123 -1.22 11.06 17.57
CA GLY A 123 0.07 11.71 17.42
C GLY A 123 0.16 12.59 16.19
N ILE A 124 1.33 13.21 16.03
CA ILE A 124 1.64 14.12 14.93
C ILE A 124 2.48 13.37 13.91
N ARG A 125 1.95 13.23 12.69
CA ARG A 125 2.67 12.68 11.54
C ARG A 125 3.16 13.81 10.65
N ASN A 126 4.46 13.85 10.39
CA ASN A 126 5.07 14.74 9.40
C ASN A 126 5.90 13.91 8.40
N GLY A 127 5.31 13.66 7.23
CA GLY A 127 5.91 12.79 6.21
C GLY A 127 6.15 11.37 6.74
N LYS A 128 7.42 10.98 6.86
CA LYS A 128 7.85 9.68 7.41
C LYS A 128 8.12 9.69 8.91
N SER A 129 8.05 10.83 9.55
CA SER A 129 8.27 10.94 10.99
C SER A 129 6.94 10.99 11.74
N PHE A 130 6.90 10.32 12.88
CA PHE A 130 5.78 10.32 13.82
C PHE A 130 6.26 10.68 15.23
N LYS A 131 5.49 11.51 15.93
CA LYS A 131 5.72 11.85 17.34
C LYS A 131 4.42 11.84 18.11
N CYS A 132 4.40 11.15 19.24
CA CYS A 132 3.28 11.14 20.17
C CYS A 132 3.48 12.16 21.28
N PRO A 133 2.61 13.17 21.42
CA PRO A 133 2.71 14.14 22.51
C PRO A 133 2.35 13.54 23.88
N SER A 134 1.53 12.49 23.91
CA SER A 134 1.03 11.90 25.17
C SER A 134 2.06 11.00 25.85
N CYS A 135 2.73 10.09 25.12
CA CYS A 135 3.69 9.16 25.72
C CYS A 135 5.16 9.46 25.35
N GLY A 136 5.40 10.48 24.51
CA GLY A 136 6.76 10.87 24.09
C GLY A 136 7.39 9.97 23.02
N TRP A 137 6.75 8.86 22.61
CA TRP A 137 7.29 7.99 21.56
C TRP A 137 7.46 8.72 20.24
N SER A 138 8.59 8.52 19.58
CA SER A 138 8.88 9.05 18.24
C SER A 138 9.61 8.04 17.38
N GLY A 139 9.32 8.04 16.05
CA GLY A 139 9.93 7.09 15.14
C GLY A 139 9.39 7.20 13.72
N ASP A 140 9.60 6.14 12.92
CA ASP A 140 9.07 6.06 11.55
C ASP A 140 7.55 5.90 11.54
N ALA A 141 6.87 6.73 10.75
CA ALA A 141 5.41 6.75 10.68
C ALA A 141 4.82 5.50 10.02
N ASP A 142 5.53 4.88 9.07
CA ASP A 142 5.08 3.68 8.38
C ASP A 142 5.25 2.47 9.30
N PHE A 143 6.32 2.44 10.10
CA PHE A 143 6.48 1.45 11.18
C PHE A 143 5.37 1.55 12.22
N ASN A 144 5.03 2.77 12.67
CA ASN A 144 3.92 3.01 13.60
C ASN A 144 2.59 2.50 13.02
N GLY A 145 2.30 2.81 11.77
CA GLY A 145 1.10 2.32 11.07
C GLY A 145 1.06 0.80 10.98
N ALA A 146 2.18 0.16 10.61
CA ALA A 146 2.27 -1.30 10.52
C ALA A 146 2.02 -1.98 11.87
N LYS A 147 2.50 -1.41 12.98
CA LYS A 147 2.21 -1.91 14.34
C LYS A 147 0.73 -1.83 14.68
N ASN A 148 0.07 -0.73 14.33
CA ASN A 148 -1.37 -0.56 14.55
C ASN A 148 -2.18 -1.56 13.71
N ILE A 149 -1.84 -1.75 12.44
CA ILE A 149 -2.49 -2.74 11.57
C ILE A 149 -2.33 -4.15 12.14
N ALA A 150 -1.11 -4.51 12.57
CA ALA A 150 -0.85 -5.80 13.18
C ALA A 150 -1.63 -6.00 14.50
N PHE A 151 -1.77 -4.94 15.30
CA PHE A 151 -2.59 -4.98 16.53
C PHE A 151 -4.06 -5.21 16.19
N LEU A 152 -4.64 -4.43 15.29
CA LEU A 152 -6.04 -4.56 14.89
C LEU A 152 -6.32 -5.93 14.24
N GLY A 153 -5.39 -6.43 13.43
CA GLY A 153 -5.51 -7.75 12.80
C GLY A 153 -5.63 -8.93 13.76
N ARG A 154 -5.26 -8.76 15.03
CA ARG A 154 -5.47 -9.80 16.07
C ARG A 154 -6.94 -10.03 16.38
N TYR A 155 -7.75 -8.98 16.26
CA TYR A 155 -9.18 -9.01 16.62
C TYR A 155 -10.10 -9.33 15.44
N VAL A 156 -9.56 -9.41 14.22
CA VAL A 156 -10.31 -9.80 13.03
C VAL A 156 -10.29 -11.32 12.89
N ASP A 157 -11.40 -11.98 13.22
CA ASP A 157 -11.50 -13.45 13.23
C ASP A 157 -11.89 -14.05 11.87
N ARG A 158 -12.28 -13.22 10.87
CA ARG A 158 -12.74 -13.70 9.56
C ARG A 158 -12.08 -12.94 8.40
N PRO A 159 -11.65 -13.63 7.33
CA PRO A 159 -11.25 -12.97 6.10
C PRO A 159 -12.46 -12.26 5.49
N GLY A 160 -12.41 -10.95 5.38
CA GLY A 160 -13.44 -10.11 4.75
C GLY A 160 -14.51 -9.51 5.65
N GLY A 161 -14.44 -9.67 6.96
CA GLY A 161 -15.37 -9.06 7.91
C GLY A 161 -14.94 -7.65 8.30
N SER A 162 -15.40 -6.62 7.58
CA SER A 162 -15.34 -5.22 7.99
C SER A 162 -16.59 -4.85 8.78
N GLU A 163 -16.86 -5.51 9.90
CA GLU A 163 -17.86 -5.01 10.85
C GLU A 163 -17.18 -4.56 12.14
N GLY A 164 -17.08 -3.25 12.27
CA GLY A 164 -17.20 -2.50 13.50
C GLY A 164 -16.33 -2.88 14.69
N VAL A 165 -14.99 -2.72 14.63
CA VAL A 165 -14.20 -2.61 15.86
C VAL A 165 -13.85 -1.14 16.10
N ASN A 166 -14.87 -0.32 16.33
CA ASN A 166 -14.70 1.08 16.75
C ASN A 166 -14.93 1.30 18.25
N GLN A 167 -14.99 0.25 19.05
CA GLN A 167 -15.13 0.41 20.51
C GLN A 167 -14.38 -0.72 21.22
N VAL A 168 -13.10 -0.52 21.47
CA VAL A 168 -12.48 -1.09 22.67
C VAL A 168 -12.38 0.04 23.67
N SER A 169 -13.47 0.26 24.40
CA SER A 169 -13.44 0.97 25.67
C SER A 169 -12.55 0.19 26.63
N ARG A 170 -11.72 0.90 27.33
CA ARG A 170 -10.91 0.39 28.44
C ARG A 170 -11.78 -0.17 29.56
#